data_303089a011926ccb7852d6192e0bc1ff
#
_entry.id   303089a011926ccb7852d6192e0bc1ff
#
_cell.length_a   1.000
_cell.length_b   1.000
_cell.length_c   1.000
_cell.angle_alpha   90.00
_cell.angle_beta   90.00
_cell.angle_gamma   90.00
#
_symmetry.space_group_name_H-M   'P 1'
#
loop_
_entity.id
_entity.type
_entity.pdbx_description
1 polymer ?
#
loop_
_entity_poly.entity_id
_entity_poly.type
_entity_poly.pdbx_seq_one_letter_code
_entity_poly.pdbx_strand_id
1 'polypeptide(L)'
;MVDLINSHNQGSPFSDYIAGNGSALAYQNEFWYWYVAGPRNAGSIGLAKSRDGLTWRKELTPVLQTGPFESWDERAVADPYVIRIEPYFYLYYLGHDRADPPRQRLGVARSTDGIHWEKLRANPILEPGPPGSFDEAGDGEPAVWQSNGYYWMLFTGRDFAEVRRLGIARSNDGVHWTKLPTVFSGSQAWDSKVICDPTVIVQDGEIRVWFGGGDVASPDENLHGQIGYAVLRPVNATLAK
;
A
#
# COMPACT_ATOMS: atom_id res chain seq x y z
N MET A 1 14.67 4.02 22.68
CA MET A 1 14.40 3.55 21.30
C MET A 1 13.22 2.59 21.42
N VAL A 2 12.10 2.91 20.85
CA VAL A 2 10.89 2.07 20.96
C VAL A 2 11.00 1.03 19.85
N ASP A 3 11.19 -0.24 20.20
CA ASP A 3 11.11 -1.36 19.27
C ASP A 3 9.64 -1.56 18.89
N LEU A 4 9.19 -0.83 17.88
CA LEU A 4 7.79 -0.83 17.48
C LEU A 4 7.35 -2.23 17.06
N ILE A 5 7.83 -2.76 15.96
CA ILE A 5 7.57 -4.13 15.54
C ILE A 5 8.89 -4.70 15.03
N ASN A 6 9.60 -5.43 15.91
CA ASN A 6 10.87 -6.01 15.54
C ASN A 6 10.63 -7.39 14.91
N SER A 7 11.19 -7.63 13.73
CA SER A 7 11.14 -8.94 13.06
C SER A 7 11.78 -10.04 13.91
N HIS A 8 12.77 -9.70 14.76
CA HIS A 8 13.55 -10.66 15.55
C HIS A 8 12.96 -11.00 16.92
N ASN A 9 11.98 -10.23 17.41
CA ASN A 9 11.57 -10.30 18.81
C ASN A 9 10.28 -11.04 19.05
N GLN A 10 10.01 -12.19 18.54
CA GLN A 10 8.92 -13.02 19.09
C GLN A 10 8.77 -14.40 18.42
N GLY A 11 9.82 -14.94 17.81
CA GLY A 11 9.82 -16.35 17.41
C GLY A 11 8.77 -16.75 16.38
N SER A 12 8.24 -15.78 15.62
CA SER A 12 7.33 -16.08 14.52
C SER A 12 8.14 -16.26 13.25
N PRO A 13 8.23 -17.48 12.72
CA PRO A 13 9.07 -17.80 11.58
C PRO A 13 8.71 -17.03 10.31
N PHE A 14 7.51 -16.44 10.21
CA PHE A 14 7.11 -15.70 9.03
C PHE A 14 7.54 -14.22 9.04
N SER A 15 8.10 -13.71 10.14
CA SER A 15 8.56 -12.31 10.26
C SER A 15 10.07 -12.17 10.51
N ASP A 16 10.87 -13.16 10.15
CA ASP A 16 12.30 -13.18 10.48
C ASP A 16 13.14 -12.21 9.64
N TYR A 17 12.69 -11.84 8.43
CA TYR A 17 13.41 -10.94 7.55
C TYR A 17 12.93 -9.50 7.64
N ILE A 18 11.62 -9.29 7.51
CA ILE A 18 11.01 -7.96 7.48
C ILE A 18 9.74 -7.91 8.34
N ALA A 19 9.55 -6.78 9.01
CA ALA A 19 8.30 -6.36 9.59
C ALA A 19 8.19 -4.84 9.35
N GLY A 20 7.61 -4.45 8.26
CA GLY A 20 7.59 -3.06 7.81
C GLY A 20 6.37 -2.78 6.93
N ASN A 21 6.42 -1.70 6.22
CA ASN A 21 5.39 -1.19 5.31
C ASN A 21 3.97 -1.65 5.66
N GLY A 22 3.10 -0.75 6.03
CA GLY A 22 1.78 -1.16 6.40
C GLY A 22 0.88 0.00 6.80
N SER A 23 -0.30 -0.33 7.28
CA SER A 23 -1.27 0.66 7.72
C SER A 23 -1.85 0.33 9.09
N ALA A 24 -2.16 1.39 9.83
CA ALA A 24 -2.77 1.29 11.14
C ALA A 24 -4.21 1.79 11.13
N LEU A 25 -5.06 1.15 11.91
CA LEU A 25 -6.44 1.55 12.14
C LEU A 25 -6.76 1.50 13.63
N ALA A 26 -7.42 2.53 14.16
CA ALA A 26 -7.99 2.48 15.50
C ALA A 26 -9.30 1.69 15.46
N TYR A 27 -9.38 0.59 16.21
CA TYR A 27 -10.53 -0.29 16.26
C TYR A 27 -10.68 -0.96 17.63
N GLN A 28 -11.89 -0.95 18.21
CA GLN A 28 -12.21 -1.56 19.51
C GLN A 28 -11.28 -1.12 20.67
N ASN A 29 -10.95 0.17 20.73
CA ASN A 29 -10.03 0.78 21.70
C ASN A 29 -8.59 0.23 21.64
N GLU A 30 -8.18 -0.33 20.52
CA GLU A 30 -6.81 -0.74 20.23
C GLU A 30 -6.39 -0.16 18.88
N PHE A 31 -5.07 -0.05 18.67
CA PHE A 31 -4.47 0.17 17.36
C PHE A 31 -4.20 -1.19 16.74
N TRP A 32 -4.67 -1.39 15.52
CA TRP A 32 -4.42 -2.56 14.71
C TRP A 32 -3.50 -2.16 13.57
N TYR A 33 -2.38 -2.87 13.42
CA TYR A 33 -1.39 -2.59 12.40
C TYR A 33 -1.16 -3.83 11.55
N TRP A 34 -1.58 -3.76 10.29
CA TRP A 34 -1.26 -4.76 9.27
C TRP A 34 0.03 -4.36 8.62
N TYR A 35 0.96 -5.30 8.48
CA TYR A 35 2.32 -5.04 8.03
C TYR A 35 2.82 -6.16 7.12
N VAL A 36 3.77 -5.84 6.21
CA VAL A 36 4.45 -6.87 5.42
C VAL A 36 5.44 -7.63 6.31
N ALA A 37 5.43 -8.95 6.19
CA ALA A 37 6.29 -9.86 6.94
C ALA A 37 6.72 -11.04 6.08
N GLY A 38 7.75 -11.74 6.51
CA GLY A 38 8.21 -12.97 5.86
C GLY A 38 9.63 -12.93 5.38
N PRO A 39 10.09 -14.03 4.79
CA PRO A 39 11.37 -14.05 4.11
C PRO A 39 11.29 -13.21 2.82
N ARG A 40 12.43 -12.69 2.38
CA ARG A 40 12.57 -11.77 1.25
C ARG A 40 11.80 -12.16 -0.03
N ASN A 41 11.64 -13.46 -0.26
CA ASN A 41 11.05 -13.99 -1.49
C ASN A 41 9.64 -14.58 -1.32
N ALA A 42 9.03 -14.44 -0.16
CA ALA A 42 7.72 -14.98 0.17
C ALA A 42 7.00 -14.11 1.20
N GLY A 43 6.83 -12.82 0.86
CA GLY A 43 6.14 -11.88 1.71
C GLY A 43 4.71 -12.32 2.00
N SER A 44 4.26 -12.07 3.22
CA SER A 44 2.91 -12.28 3.71
C SER A 44 2.49 -11.09 4.57
N ILE A 45 1.21 -10.97 4.89
CA ILE A 45 0.70 -9.90 5.74
C ILE A 45 0.51 -10.42 7.16
N GLY A 46 1.17 -9.75 8.11
CA GLY A 46 0.99 -9.95 9.55
C GLY A 46 0.02 -8.94 10.14
N LEU A 47 -0.40 -9.18 11.38
CA LEU A 47 -1.20 -8.26 12.19
C LEU A 47 -0.58 -8.12 13.57
N ALA A 48 -0.45 -6.90 14.04
CA ALA A 48 -0.12 -6.58 15.43
C ALA A 48 -1.16 -5.64 16.03
N LYS A 49 -1.41 -5.78 17.33
CA LYS A 49 -2.38 -4.99 18.08
C LYS A 49 -1.71 -4.33 19.27
N SER A 50 -2.11 -3.10 19.57
CA SER A 50 -1.58 -2.32 20.69
C SER A 50 -2.67 -1.46 21.33
N ARG A 51 -2.61 -1.26 22.65
CA ARG A 51 -3.49 -0.33 23.37
C ARG A 51 -2.88 1.05 23.55
N ASP A 52 -1.56 1.14 23.50
CA ASP A 52 -0.79 2.35 23.80
C ASP A 52 0.03 2.87 22.60
N GLY A 53 0.08 2.12 21.49
CA GLY A 53 0.90 2.42 20.32
C GLY A 53 2.40 2.14 20.54
N LEU A 54 2.80 1.66 21.71
CA LEU A 54 4.19 1.43 22.09
C LEU A 54 4.51 -0.06 22.25
N THR A 55 3.58 -0.79 22.89
CA THR A 55 3.72 -2.24 23.12
C THR A 55 2.79 -2.99 22.17
N TRP A 56 3.36 -3.81 21.29
CA TRP A 56 2.64 -4.51 20.25
C TRP A 56 2.61 -6.02 20.48
N ARG A 57 1.44 -6.59 20.28
CA ARG A 57 1.19 -8.03 20.34
C ARG A 57 0.90 -8.54 18.91
N LYS A 58 1.82 -9.34 18.36
CA LYS A 58 1.68 -9.92 17.02
C LYS A 58 0.77 -11.13 17.02
N GLU A 59 -0.01 -11.31 15.96
CA GLU A 59 -0.60 -12.60 15.63
C GLU A 59 0.51 -13.57 15.25
N LEU A 60 0.36 -14.84 15.65
CA LEU A 60 1.41 -15.86 15.46
C LEU A 60 1.49 -16.40 14.03
N THR A 61 0.46 -16.18 13.24
CA THR A 61 0.36 -16.61 11.84
C THR A 61 0.04 -15.43 10.94
N PRO A 62 0.46 -15.47 9.66
CA PRO A 62 0.05 -14.46 8.70
C PRO A 62 -1.47 -14.40 8.57
N VAL A 63 -2.02 -13.20 8.45
CA VAL A 63 -3.46 -12.98 8.21
C VAL A 63 -3.80 -13.01 6.72
N LEU A 64 -2.84 -12.70 5.83
CA LEU A 64 -2.97 -12.88 4.38
C LEU A 64 -1.68 -13.49 3.83
N GLN A 65 -1.83 -14.51 3.01
CA GLN A 65 -0.72 -15.23 2.36
C GLN A 65 -0.79 -15.07 0.83
N THR A 66 0.25 -15.53 0.16
CA THR A 66 0.32 -15.61 -1.30
C THR A 66 -0.85 -16.44 -1.87
N GLY A 67 -1.14 -16.22 -3.14
CA GLY A 67 -2.10 -17.04 -3.86
C GLY A 67 -1.53 -18.42 -4.24
N PRO A 68 -2.37 -19.28 -4.84
CA PRO A 68 -1.93 -20.58 -5.32
C PRO A 68 -0.95 -20.44 -6.50
N PHE A 69 -0.35 -21.55 -6.87
CA PHE A 69 0.53 -21.65 -8.05
C PHE A 69 -0.16 -21.08 -9.31
N GLU A 70 0.59 -20.33 -10.11
CA GLU A 70 0.12 -19.58 -11.29
C GLU A 70 -0.86 -18.42 -11.01
N SER A 71 -1.10 -18.08 -9.76
CA SER A 71 -1.86 -16.84 -9.47
C SER A 71 -0.99 -15.60 -9.63
N TRP A 72 -1.65 -14.48 -9.80
CA TRP A 72 -1.00 -13.17 -9.98
C TRP A 72 -0.20 -12.69 -8.76
N ASP A 73 -0.45 -13.25 -7.58
CA ASP A 73 0.18 -12.94 -6.30
C ASP A 73 0.83 -14.18 -5.64
N GLU A 74 1.26 -15.15 -6.46
CA GLU A 74 1.82 -16.41 -5.96
C GLU A 74 3.20 -16.29 -5.31
N ARG A 75 3.98 -15.25 -5.67
CA ARG A 75 5.34 -15.07 -5.17
C ARG A 75 5.37 -14.34 -3.84
N ALA A 76 4.63 -13.24 -3.71
CA ALA A 76 4.60 -12.42 -2.51
C ALA A 76 3.33 -11.57 -2.46
N VAL A 77 2.89 -11.25 -1.25
CA VAL A 77 1.95 -10.18 -0.94
C VAL A 77 2.59 -9.20 0.02
N ALA A 78 2.40 -7.89 -0.21
CA ALA A 78 3.08 -6.83 0.52
C ALA A 78 2.21 -5.56 0.62
N ASP A 79 2.71 -4.55 1.30
CA ASP A 79 2.21 -3.17 1.39
C ASP A 79 0.71 -3.09 1.69
N PRO A 80 0.24 -3.69 2.80
CA PRO A 80 -1.16 -3.68 3.13
C PRO A 80 -1.65 -2.30 3.51
N TYR A 81 -2.79 -1.89 2.95
CA TYR A 81 -3.53 -0.72 3.37
C TYR A 81 -4.96 -1.10 3.72
N VAL A 82 -5.36 -0.87 4.96
CA VAL A 82 -6.68 -1.31 5.47
C VAL A 82 -7.57 -0.12 5.74
N ILE A 83 -8.78 -0.19 5.20
CA ILE A 83 -9.87 0.72 5.56
C ILE A 83 -11.07 -0.08 6.08
N ARG A 84 -11.93 0.58 6.84
CA ARG A 84 -13.16 -0.01 7.31
C ARG A 84 -14.36 0.65 6.67
N ILE A 85 -15.24 -0.18 6.08
CA ILE A 85 -16.51 0.19 5.48
C ILE A 85 -17.54 -0.79 6.02
N GLU A 86 -18.30 -0.34 6.99
CA GLU A 86 -19.26 -1.20 7.71
C GLU A 86 -20.09 -2.09 6.79
N PRO A 87 -20.20 -3.38 7.07
CA PRO A 87 -19.67 -4.10 8.24
C PRO A 87 -18.28 -4.73 8.01
N TYR A 88 -17.59 -4.40 6.92
CA TYR A 88 -16.37 -5.07 6.47
C TYR A 88 -15.12 -4.23 6.66
N PHE A 89 -13.97 -4.93 6.76
CA PHE A 89 -12.65 -4.41 6.47
C PHE A 89 -12.28 -4.74 5.03
N TYR A 90 -11.58 -3.82 4.37
CA TYR A 90 -10.98 -4.02 3.04
C TYR A 90 -9.47 -3.80 3.16
N LEU A 91 -8.70 -4.81 2.76
CA LEU A 91 -7.25 -4.77 2.73
C LEU A 91 -6.81 -4.71 1.27
N TYR A 92 -6.23 -3.59 0.88
CA TYR A 92 -5.58 -3.42 -0.41
C TYR A 92 -4.13 -3.81 -0.26
N TYR A 93 -3.56 -4.50 -1.25
CA TYR A 93 -2.21 -5.05 -1.13
C TYR A 93 -1.52 -5.16 -2.48
N LEU A 94 -0.19 -5.13 -2.44
CA LEU A 94 0.67 -5.44 -3.56
C LEU A 94 0.78 -6.97 -3.69
N GLY A 95 0.63 -7.49 -4.89
CA GLY A 95 0.91 -8.87 -5.26
C GLY A 95 2.01 -8.98 -6.31
N HIS A 96 2.88 -9.97 -6.17
CA HIS A 96 3.92 -10.32 -7.13
C HIS A 96 3.66 -11.68 -7.74
N ASP A 97 3.75 -11.79 -9.05
CA ASP A 97 3.82 -13.08 -9.74
C ASP A 97 5.28 -13.58 -9.87
N ARG A 98 5.46 -14.75 -10.52
CA ARG A 98 6.76 -15.35 -10.80
C ARG A 98 7.29 -15.08 -12.21
N ALA A 99 6.69 -14.13 -12.94
CA ALA A 99 7.22 -13.73 -14.23
C ALA A 99 8.66 -13.16 -14.09
N ASP A 100 9.39 -13.10 -15.16
CA ASP A 100 10.70 -12.48 -15.24
C ASP A 100 10.69 -11.42 -16.35
N PRO A 101 10.74 -10.13 -16.01
CA PRO A 101 10.68 -9.55 -14.66
C PRO A 101 9.32 -9.77 -13.97
N PRO A 102 9.30 -9.83 -12.62
CA PRO A 102 8.05 -10.02 -11.87
C PRO A 102 7.13 -8.81 -12.03
N ARG A 103 5.85 -9.06 -12.25
CA ARG A 103 4.85 -8.00 -12.35
C ARG A 103 4.29 -7.69 -10.98
N GLN A 104 4.22 -6.41 -10.68
CA GLN A 104 3.62 -5.87 -9.47
C GLN A 104 2.21 -5.35 -9.80
N ARG A 105 1.22 -5.80 -9.04
CA ARG A 105 -0.18 -5.44 -9.24
C ARG A 105 -0.87 -5.24 -7.90
N LEU A 106 -1.96 -4.51 -7.90
CA LEU A 106 -2.74 -4.31 -6.70
C LEU A 106 -3.96 -5.21 -6.64
N GLY A 107 -4.24 -5.72 -5.47
CA GLY A 107 -5.42 -6.50 -5.16
C GLY A 107 -6.16 -6.02 -3.94
N VAL A 108 -7.30 -6.65 -3.67
CA VAL A 108 -8.13 -6.38 -2.50
C VAL A 108 -8.64 -7.67 -1.87
N ALA A 109 -8.60 -7.72 -0.56
CA ALA A 109 -9.23 -8.76 0.25
C ALA A 109 -10.26 -8.12 1.20
N ARG A 110 -11.28 -8.89 1.58
CA ARG A 110 -12.34 -8.46 2.49
C ARG A 110 -12.38 -9.35 3.72
N SER A 111 -12.70 -8.75 4.87
CA SER A 111 -12.86 -9.45 6.15
C SER A 111 -13.99 -8.85 6.97
N THR A 112 -14.62 -9.65 7.83
CA THR A 112 -15.57 -9.18 8.84
C THR A 112 -14.92 -8.92 10.20
N ASP A 113 -13.72 -9.47 10.42
CA ASP A 113 -13.03 -9.42 11.72
C ASP A 113 -11.61 -8.82 11.65
N GLY A 114 -11.10 -8.52 10.43
CA GLY A 114 -9.76 -7.99 10.22
C GLY A 114 -8.62 -9.02 10.39
N ILE A 115 -8.95 -10.29 10.59
CA ILE A 115 -8.02 -11.40 10.82
C ILE A 115 -8.15 -12.44 9.70
N HIS A 116 -9.37 -12.86 9.37
CA HIS A 116 -9.66 -13.82 8.34
C HIS A 116 -10.09 -13.11 7.05
N TRP A 117 -9.28 -13.23 6.00
CA TRP A 117 -9.43 -12.47 4.77
C TRP A 117 -9.80 -13.34 3.58
N GLU A 118 -10.73 -12.85 2.79
CA GLU A 118 -11.13 -13.42 1.50
C GLU A 118 -10.62 -12.52 0.38
N LYS A 119 -9.69 -13.03 -0.47
CA LYS A 119 -9.28 -12.35 -1.70
C LYS A 119 -10.44 -12.29 -2.67
N LEU A 120 -10.74 -11.11 -3.20
CA LEU A 120 -11.90 -10.94 -4.07
C LEU A 120 -11.61 -11.46 -5.49
N ARG A 121 -12.64 -11.96 -6.15
CA ARG A 121 -12.54 -12.49 -7.52
C ARG A 121 -12.20 -11.45 -8.57
N ALA A 122 -12.40 -10.17 -8.26
CA ALA A 122 -12.05 -9.05 -9.13
C ALA A 122 -10.53 -8.80 -9.22
N ASN A 123 -9.73 -9.47 -8.39
CA ASN A 123 -8.28 -9.30 -8.40
C ASN A 123 -7.61 -9.81 -9.69
N PRO A 124 -6.53 -9.15 -10.14
CA PRO A 124 -6.02 -7.88 -9.63
C PRO A 124 -6.94 -6.71 -9.97
N ILE A 125 -7.01 -5.71 -9.07
CA ILE A 125 -7.88 -4.52 -9.24
C ILE A 125 -7.19 -3.37 -9.98
N LEU A 126 -5.86 -3.36 -10.04
CA LEU A 126 -5.05 -2.49 -10.90
C LEU A 126 -3.94 -3.31 -11.55
N GLU A 127 -3.75 -3.07 -12.84
CA GLU A 127 -2.70 -3.64 -13.69
C GLU A 127 -1.70 -2.55 -14.07
N PRO A 128 -0.41 -2.87 -14.30
CA PRO A 128 0.55 -1.93 -14.84
C PRO A 128 0.06 -1.26 -16.12
N GLY A 129 0.53 -0.05 -16.35
CA GLY A 129 0.22 0.70 -17.55
C GLY A 129 0.93 0.17 -18.80
N PRO A 130 0.61 0.73 -19.98
CA PRO A 130 1.25 0.35 -21.24
C PRO A 130 2.72 0.76 -21.26
N PRO A 131 3.54 0.18 -22.17
CA PRO A 131 4.93 0.57 -22.36
C PRO A 131 5.11 2.09 -22.50
N GLY A 132 6.05 2.65 -21.74
CA GLY A 132 6.33 4.08 -21.67
C GLY A 132 5.46 4.86 -20.67
N SER A 133 4.54 4.22 -19.98
CA SER A 133 3.82 4.84 -18.86
C SER A 133 4.68 4.88 -17.60
N PHE A 134 4.31 5.74 -16.64
CA PHE A 134 5.05 5.88 -15.38
C PHE A 134 4.99 4.64 -14.48
N ASP A 135 4.09 3.72 -14.79
CA ASP A 135 3.76 2.52 -14.03
C ASP A 135 3.91 1.23 -14.88
N GLU A 136 4.68 1.29 -15.97
CA GLU A 136 4.85 0.16 -16.88
C GLU A 136 5.50 -1.08 -16.25
N ALA A 137 6.32 -0.89 -15.21
CA ALA A 137 7.00 -1.98 -14.49
C ALA A 137 6.20 -2.49 -13.27
N GLY A 138 5.21 -1.73 -12.79
CA GLY A 138 4.35 -2.18 -11.70
C GLY A 138 3.64 -1.08 -10.92
N ASP A 139 2.59 -1.52 -10.23
CA ASP A 139 1.82 -0.73 -9.26
C ASP A 139 2.01 -1.31 -7.86
N GLY A 140 2.21 -0.45 -6.85
CA GLY A 140 2.40 -0.86 -5.45
C GLY A 140 1.88 0.16 -4.45
N GLU A 141 2.02 -0.14 -3.18
CA GLU A 141 1.91 0.79 -2.05
C GLU A 141 0.60 1.60 -2.09
N PRO A 142 -0.57 0.95 -2.02
CA PRO A 142 -1.86 1.64 -2.13
C PRO A 142 -2.16 2.43 -0.85
N ALA A 143 -2.75 3.63 -0.98
CA ALA A 143 -3.37 4.37 0.11
C ALA A 143 -4.80 4.76 -0.29
N VAL A 144 -5.79 4.27 0.44
CA VAL A 144 -7.20 4.37 0.06
C VAL A 144 -7.99 5.19 1.07
N TRP A 145 -8.85 6.08 0.57
CA TRP A 145 -9.78 6.85 1.38
C TRP A 145 -11.12 7.02 0.69
N GLN A 146 -12.13 7.44 1.46
CA GLN A 146 -13.46 7.78 0.94
C GLN A 146 -13.66 9.30 1.00
N SER A 147 -14.12 9.89 -0.11
CA SER A 147 -14.48 11.30 -0.18
C SER A 147 -15.49 11.55 -1.30
N ASN A 148 -16.48 12.42 -1.03
CA ASN A 148 -17.49 12.84 -1.99
C ASN A 148 -18.24 11.69 -2.69
N GLY A 149 -18.54 10.62 -1.95
CA GLY A 149 -19.28 9.47 -2.47
C GLY A 149 -18.46 8.49 -3.32
N TYR A 150 -17.15 8.70 -3.42
CA TYR A 150 -16.23 7.84 -4.15
C TYR A 150 -15.14 7.28 -3.23
N TYR A 151 -14.56 6.17 -3.64
CA TYR A 151 -13.30 5.68 -3.13
C TYR A 151 -12.18 6.20 -4.02
N TRP A 152 -11.11 6.64 -3.39
CA TRP A 152 -9.92 7.18 -4.01
C TRP A 152 -8.72 6.37 -3.57
N MET A 153 -7.76 6.19 -4.44
CA MET A 153 -6.51 5.51 -4.16
C MET A 153 -5.35 6.33 -4.72
N LEU A 154 -4.36 6.64 -3.88
CA LEU A 154 -3.01 6.87 -4.36
C LEU A 154 -2.29 5.53 -4.42
N PHE A 155 -1.47 5.35 -5.42
CA PHE A 155 -0.63 4.17 -5.58
C PHE A 155 0.72 4.58 -6.16
N THR A 156 1.77 3.84 -5.84
CA THR A 156 3.08 4.04 -6.45
C THR A 156 3.12 3.30 -7.76
N GLY A 157 3.39 4.03 -8.85
CA GLY A 157 3.75 3.46 -10.14
C GLY A 157 5.27 3.50 -10.32
N ARG A 158 5.83 2.44 -10.91
CA ARG A 158 7.25 2.27 -11.17
C ARG A 158 7.49 2.02 -12.65
N ASP A 159 8.41 2.76 -13.26
CA ASP A 159 8.90 2.48 -14.61
C ASP A 159 10.13 1.54 -14.59
N PHE A 160 10.56 1.07 -15.75
CA PHE A 160 11.74 0.19 -15.85
C PHE A 160 13.07 0.90 -15.54
N ALA A 161 13.08 2.23 -15.43
CA ALA A 161 14.22 3.00 -14.94
C ALA A 161 14.20 3.18 -13.41
N GLU A 162 13.27 2.51 -12.70
CA GLU A 162 13.08 2.59 -11.25
C GLU A 162 12.69 3.99 -10.74
N VAL A 163 12.22 4.86 -11.62
CA VAL A 163 11.63 6.13 -11.21
C VAL A 163 10.22 5.86 -10.71
N ARG A 164 9.91 6.34 -9.50
CA ARG A 164 8.62 6.10 -8.85
C ARG A 164 7.82 7.39 -8.77
N ARG A 165 6.54 7.29 -9.08
CA ARG A 165 5.57 8.41 -9.05
C ARG A 165 4.26 7.93 -8.45
N LEU A 166 3.49 8.86 -7.90
CA LEU A 166 2.16 8.51 -7.40
C LEU A 166 1.12 8.70 -8.49
N GLY A 167 0.43 7.62 -8.81
CA GLY A 167 -0.80 7.63 -9.57
C GLY A 167 -2.02 7.82 -8.68
N ILE A 168 -3.14 8.19 -9.27
CA ILE A 168 -4.43 8.28 -8.60
C ILE A 168 -5.48 7.46 -9.34
N ALA A 169 -6.27 6.71 -8.60
CA ALA A 169 -7.40 5.95 -9.13
C ALA A 169 -8.68 6.26 -8.35
N ARG A 170 -9.82 6.02 -8.99
CA ARG A 170 -11.14 6.23 -8.40
C ARG A 170 -12.01 4.99 -8.58
N SER A 171 -12.87 4.73 -7.59
CA SER A 171 -13.86 3.66 -7.62
C SER A 171 -15.20 4.12 -7.03
N ASN A 172 -16.29 3.49 -7.46
CA ASN A 172 -17.63 3.67 -6.88
C ASN A 172 -17.89 2.68 -5.73
N ASP A 173 -17.19 1.56 -5.69
CA ASP A 173 -17.47 0.43 -4.80
C ASP A 173 -16.26 -0.06 -4.00
N GLY A 174 -15.07 0.53 -4.23
CA GLY A 174 -13.82 0.12 -3.60
C GLY A 174 -13.20 -1.15 -4.19
N VAL A 175 -13.80 -1.72 -5.23
CA VAL A 175 -13.38 -2.98 -5.87
C VAL A 175 -13.01 -2.77 -7.33
N HIS A 176 -13.83 -2.05 -8.07
CA HIS A 176 -13.60 -1.77 -9.50
C HIS A 176 -13.00 -0.36 -9.64
N TRP A 177 -11.74 -0.30 -10.06
CA TRP A 177 -10.95 0.92 -10.07
C TRP A 177 -10.67 1.42 -11.49
N THR A 178 -10.61 2.74 -11.63
CA THR A 178 -10.19 3.40 -12.87
C THR A 178 -9.05 4.35 -12.56
N LYS A 179 -7.88 4.11 -13.17
CA LYS A 179 -6.74 5.03 -13.12
C LYS A 179 -7.11 6.36 -13.78
N LEU A 180 -6.76 7.45 -13.15
CA LEU A 180 -6.95 8.81 -13.69
C LEU A 180 -5.65 9.28 -14.36
N PRO A 181 -5.71 10.24 -15.29
CA PRO A 181 -4.52 10.69 -16.03
C PRO A 181 -3.55 11.53 -15.18
N THR A 182 -3.94 11.90 -13.96
CA THR A 182 -3.09 12.69 -13.06
C THR A 182 -2.00 11.84 -12.44
N VAL A 183 -0.74 12.27 -12.58
CA VAL A 183 0.44 11.66 -11.98
C VAL A 183 1.17 12.72 -11.18
N PHE A 184 1.53 12.39 -9.95
CA PHE A 184 2.31 13.25 -9.06
C PHE A 184 3.77 12.81 -9.10
N SER A 185 4.66 13.78 -9.30
CA SER A 185 6.10 13.60 -9.31
C SER A 185 6.74 14.45 -8.23
N GLY A 186 7.92 14.09 -7.79
CA GLY A 186 8.71 14.91 -6.89
C GLY A 186 9.04 16.27 -7.53
N SER A 187 9.13 17.29 -6.71
CA SER A 187 9.34 18.69 -7.13
C SER A 187 10.63 19.31 -6.60
N GLN A 188 11.32 18.60 -5.73
CA GLN A 188 12.55 19.04 -5.08
C GLN A 188 13.71 18.12 -5.44
N ALA A 189 14.94 18.53 -5.16
CA ALA A 189 16.11 17.70 -5.44
C ALA A 189 16.05 16.35 -4.71
N TRP A 190 15.62 16.36 -3.44
CA TRP A 190 15.57 15.17 -2.59
C TRP A 190 14.49 14.15 -2.96
N ASP A 191 13.45 14.54 -3.71
CA ASP A 191 12.34 13.66 -4.16
C ASP A 191 12.30 13.51 -5.69
N SER A 192 13.36 13.90 -6.38
CA SER A 192 13.39 14.05 -7.85
C SER A 192 13.24 12.73 -8.63
N LYS A 193 13.57 11.59 -8.03
CA LYS A 193 13.52 10.26 -8.66
C LYS A 193 12.40 9.39 -8.11
N VAL A 194 12.08 9.55 -6.84
CA VAL A 194 11.13 8.69 -6.14
C VAL A 194 10.19 9.53 -5.32
N ILE A 195 8.90 9.31 -5.50
CA ILE A 195 7.85 9.53 -4.50
C ILE A 195 7.02 8.24 -4.41
N CYS A 196 6.91 7.67 -3.23
CA CYS A 196 6.35 6.34 -2.98
C CYS A 196 5.70 6.24 -1.59
N ASP A 197 5.19 5.07 -1.24
CA ASP A 197 4.65 4.73 0.08
C ASP A 197 3.68 5.79 0.63
N PRO A 198 2.65 6.19 -0.13
CA PRO A 198 1.73 7.21 0.34
C PRO A 198 0.92 6.72 1.54
N THR A 199 0.71 7.61 2.50
CA THR A 199 -0.33 7.41 3.52
C THR A 199 -1.23 8.63 3.59
N VAL A 200 -2.52 8.43 3.81
CA VAL A 200 -3.54 9.48 3.68
C VAL A 200 -4.36 9.60 4.95
N ILE A 201 -4.54 10.83 5.40
CA ILE A 201 -5.52 11.18 6.43
C ILE A 201 -6.47 12.23 5.87
N VAL A 202 -7.77 11.95 5.96
CA VAL A 202 -8.82 12.93 5.63
C VAL A 202 -9.30 13.56 6.94
N GLN A 203 -9.02 14.83 7.10
CA GLN A 203 -9.38 15.58 8.31
C GLN A 203 -9.78 17.01 7.94
N ASP A 204 -10.89 17.50 8.51
CA ASP A 204 -11.40 18.87 8.33
C ASP A 204 -11.60 19.26 6.85
N GLY A 205 -11.96 18.28 6.00
CA GLY A 205 -12.13 18.48 4.54
C GLY A 205 -10.81 18.54 3.75
N GLU A 206 -9.67 18.41 4.41
CA GLU A 206 -8.36 18.28 3.78
C GLU A 206 -7.94 16.83 3.62
N ILE A 207 -7.28 16.53 2.51
CA ILE A 207 -6.65 15.24 2.24
C ILE A 207 -5.15 15.44 2.45
N ARG A 208 -4.65 15.00 3.60
CA ARG A 208 -3.25 15.10 3.99
C ARG A 208 -2.52 13.84 3.59
N VAL A 209 -1.38 14.00 2.92
CA VAL A 209 -0.58 12.90 2.36
C VAL A 209 0.84 12.99 2.91
N TRP A 210 1.33 11.92 3.48
CA TRP A 210 2.76 11.70 3.71
C TRP A 210 3.24 10.69 2.69
N PHE A 211 4.47 10.86 2.22
CA PHE A 211 5.07 9.99 1.20
C PHE A 211 6.57 9.85 1.43
N GLY A 212 7.13 8.74 1.00
CA GLY A 212 8.57 8.58 0.87
C GLY A 212 9.08 9.31 -0.36
N GLY A 213 10.25 9.95 -0.26
CA GLY A 213 10.91 10.60 -1.38
C GLY A 213 12.37 10.22 -1.45
N GLY A 214 12.95 10.19 -2.65
CA GLY A 214 14.35 9.89 -2.88
C GLY A 214 14.90 10.52 -4.15
N ASP A 215 16.21 10.78 -4.17
CA ASP A 215 16.93 11.34 -5.31
C ASP A 215 17.69 10.28 -6.13
N VAL A 216 17.56 9.01 -5.75
CA VAL A 216 18.14 7.85 -6.43
C VAL A 216 17.04 6.94 -6.93
N ALA A 217 17.06 6.61 -8.22
CA ALA A 217 16.22 5.56 -8.79
C ALA A 217 16.93 4.21 -8.61
N SER A 218 16.35 3.31 -7.82
CA SER A 218 16.95 2.01 -7.52
C SER A 218 15.84 0.98 -7.24
N PRO A 219 16.03 -0.29 -7.63
CA PRO A 219 15.16 -1.39 -7.21
C PRO A 219 15.35 -1.73 -5.72
N ASP A 220 16.45 -1.32 -5.13
CA ASP A 220 16.78 -1.54 -3.73
C ASP A 220 16.18 -0.44 -2.83
N GLU A 221 16.27 -0.65 -1.52
CA GLU A 221 15.78 0.30 -0.50
C GLU A 221 16.72 1.51 -0.30
N ASN A 222 17.87 1.55 -0.99
CA ASN A 222 18.85 2.64 -0.87
C ASN A 222 18.48 3.82 -1.78
N LEU A 223 17.39 4.49 -1.45
CA LEU A 223 16.82 5.59 -2.23
C LEU A 223 17.24 6.98 -1.71
N HIS A 224 18.10 7.07 -0.71
CA HIS A 224 18.35 8.25 0.13
C HIS A 224 17.04 8.81 0.72
N GLY A 225 16.22 7.89 1.25
CA GLY A 225 14.83 8.11 1.61
C GLY A 225 14.62 9.22 2.65
N GLN A 226 13.66 10.08 2.35
CA GLN A 226 13.16 11.15 3.23
C GLN A 226 11.63 11.08 3.25
N ILE A 227 11.01 11.75 4.20
CA ILE A 227 9.54 11.83 4.30
C ILE A 227 9.09 13.20 3.85
N GLY A 228 8.17 13.21 2.88
CA GLY A 228 7.49 14.39 2.39
C GLY A 228 6.07 14.52 2.94
N TYR A 229 5.53 15.73 2.87
CA TYR A 229 4.15 16.05 3.22
C TYR A 229 3.51 16.93 2.16
N ALA A 230 2.28 16.62 1.80
CA ALA A 230 1.46 17.39 0.87
C ALA A 230 -0.01 17.44 1.30
N VAL A 231 -0.74 18.42 0.80
CA VAL A 231 -2.20 18.51 0.93
C VAL A 231 -2.81 18.44 -0.47
N LEU A 232 -3.62 17.42 -0.71
CA LEU A 232 -4.40 17.33 -1.94
C LEU A 232 -5.67 18.15 -1.80
N ARG A 233 -5.92 19.02 -2.76
CA ARG A 233 -7.16 19.80 -2.84
C ARG A 233 -7.88 19.46 -4.12
N PRO A 234 -9.18 19.13 -4.06
CA PRO A 234 -9.97 18.98 -5.28
C PRO A 234 -9.90 20.30 -6.07
N VAL A 235 -9.47 20.22 -7.31
CA VAL A 235 -9.62 21.35 -8.22
C VAL A 235 -11.11 21.45 -8.52
N ASN A 236 -11.80 22.45 -8.00
CA ASN A 236 -13.18 22.73 -8.38
C ASN A 236 -13.21 22.94 -9.90
N ALA A 237 -13.92 22.07 -10.60
CA ALA A 237 -14.15 22.15 -12.05
C ALA A 237 -15.08 23.33 -12.43
N THR A 238 -14.98 24.43 -11.72
CA THR A 238 -15.70 25.67 -12.00
C THR A 238 -14.67 26.75 -12.32
N LEU A 239 -14.20 26.76 -13.56
CA LEU A 239 -13.66 27.92 -14.29
C LEU A 239 -13.11 27.47 -15.65
N ALA A 240 -13.99 26.86 -16.48
CA ALA A 240 -13.81 26.92 -17.92
C ALA A 240 -15.13 27.48 -18.46
N LYS A 241 -15.23 28.81 -18.50
CA LYS A 241 -16.12 29.57 -19.37
C LYS A 241 -15.28 30.18 -20.47
#